data_1ed10bbe9327bd810c3bf898bd32bf8a
#
_entry.id   1ed10bbe9327bd810c3bf898bd32bf8a
#
_cell.length_a   1.000
_cell.length_b   1.000
_cell.length_c   1.000
_cell.angle_alpha   90.00
_cell.angle_beta   90.00
_cell.angle_gamma   90.00
#
_symmetry.space_group_name_H-M   'P 1'
#
loop_
_entity.id
_entity.type
_entity.pdbx_description
1 polymer ?
#
loop_
_entity_poly.entity_id
_entity_poly.type
_entity_poly.pdbx_seq_one_letter_code
_entity_poly.pdbx_strand_id
1 'polypeptide(L)'
;MTSQTIAAEIAERIASGDLGPGDRVPSARGITRDWGVAIATATKALLLLQQRGLIVSTPGIGSVVASPSATAGPPLSTARVVATAISMADAEGIEAISMRRIAAELGIPTMSLYRHVESKDGLVLLMIDSVLGEESFPPPSDADWRADLEVSARLQWAGFQRHPWLAGVMSISRPQLVPNGFRYTEWCLRALAPLGLSMEKMMYISVIVFSHVKSLATDIAFEAEQQQDTGLTADEYMTTRSTDIAALVSPEELPLLASLVRSDDFDLDLDALFEFGLQRLLDGIEGWVSRG
;
A
#
# COMPACT_ATOMS: atom_id res chain seq x y z
N MET A 1 49.17 1.06 18.01
CA MET A 1 47.75 1.05 18.32
C MET A 1 46.99 1.09 17.03
N THR A 2 45.91 0.30 16.85
CA THR A 2 45.16 0.20 15.60
C THR A 2 43.92 1.07 15.63
N SER A 3 43.36 1.42 14.46
CA SER A 3 42.10 2.16 14.36
C SER A 3 40.90 1.43 15.02
N GLN A 4 40.94 0.09 14.99
CA GLN A 4 39.91 -0.73 15.66
C GLN A 4 39.99 -0.64 17.18
N THR A 5 41.22 -0.66 17.75
CA THR A 5 41.44 -0.56 19.19
C THR A 5 40.99 0.80 19.73
N ILE A 6 41.35 1.88 19.01
CA ILE A 6 40.92 3.25 19.37
C ILE A 6 39.40 3.40 19.29
N ALA A 7 38.77 2.86 18.22
CA ALA A 7 37.33 2.90 18.08
C ALA A 7 36.62 2.09 19.18
N ALA A 8 37.20 0.95 19.61
CA ALA A 8 36.64 0.15 20.71
C ALA A 8 36.71 0.90 22.05
N GLU A 9 37.84 1.54 22.36
CA GLU A 9 38.03 2.30 23.61
C GLU A 9 37.05 3.51 23.69
N ILE A 10 36.89 4.25 22.58
CA ILE A 10 35.91 5.35 22.54
C ILE A 10 34.48 4.81 22.65
N ALA A 11 34.16 3.68 22.01
CA ALA A 11 32.85 3.01 22.12
C ALA A 11 32.54 2.58 23.56
N GLU A 12 33.54 2.09 24.29
CA GLU A 12 33.39 1.72 25.70
C GLU A 12 33.12 2.93 26.59
N ARG A 13 33.75 4.08 26.33
CA ARG A 13 33.48 5.34 27.03
C ARG A 13 32.07 5.86 26.75
N ILE A 14 31.55 5.62 25.57
CA ILE A 14 30.15 5.94 25.22
C ILE A 14 29.21 4.98 25.98
N ALA A 15 29.53 3.69 26.00
CA ALA A 15 28.70 2.68 26.65
C ALA A 15 28.69 2.82 28.18
N SER A 16 29.81 3.25 28.79
CA SER A 16 29.91 3.52 30.24
C SER A 16 29.26 4.83 30.69
N GLY A 17 28.88 5.70 29.73
CA GLY A 17 28.31 7.02 30.01
C GLY A 17 29.36 8.13 30.24
N ASP A 18 30.63 7.84 30.12
CA ASP A 18 31.74 8.80 30.21
C ASP A 18 31.67 9.85 29.08
N LEU A 19 31.07 9.46 27.95
CA LEU A 19 30.71 10.34 26.85
C LEU A 19 29.20 10.19 26.62
N GLY A 20 28.44 11.15 27.07
CA GLY A 20 26.99 11.17 26.92
C GLY A 20 26.54 11.62 25.53
N PRO A 21 25.24 11.40 25.18
CA PRO A 21 24.67 11.86 23.93
C PRO A 21 24.89 13.36 23.72
N GLY A 22 25.39 13.75 22.55
CA GLY A 22 25.73 15.15 22.20
C GLY A 22 27.13 15.61 22.64
N ASP A 23 27.83 14.84 23.46
CA ASP A 23 29.21 15.18 23.87
C ASP A 23 30.17 15.11 22.70
N ARG A 24 31.17 15.97 22.69
CA ARG A 24 32.20 15.99 21.68
C ARG A 24 33.16 14.81 21.80
N VAL A 25 33.30 14.04 20.74
CA VAL A 25 34.33 13.02 20.61
C VAL A 25 35.64 13.66 20.20
N PRO A 26 36.80 13.15 20.68
CA PRO A 26 38.10 13.69 20.27
C PRO A 26 38.24 13.78 18.75
N SER A 27 38.69 14.92 18.24
CA SER A 27 38.89 15.10 16.80
C SER A 27 40.04 14.21 16.31
N ALA A 28 40.17 14.02 14.99
CA ALA A 28 41.28 13.24 14.42
C ALA A 28 42.64 13.75 14.90
N ARG A 29 42.81 15.08 15.04
CA ARG A 29 44.03 15.68 15.62
C ARG A 29 44.17 15.40 17.12
N GLY A 30 43.06 15.40 17.85
CA GLY A 30 43.03 14.99 19.27
C GLY A 30 43.45 13.53 19.44
N ILE A 31 42.87 12.63 18.67
CA ILE A 31 43.23 11.20 18.68
C ILE A 31 44.71 10.99 18.33
N THR A 32 45.23 11.71 17.29
CA THR A 32 46.62 11.64 16.94
C THR A 32 47.52 12.04 18.11
N ARG A 33 47.19 13.09 18.85
CA ARG A 33 47.97 13.57 20.01
C ARG A 33 47.84 12.63 21.20
N ASP A 34 46.62 12.18 21.52
CA ASP A 34 46.32 11.50 22.77
C ASP A 34 46.71 10.00 22.72
N TRP A 35 46.68 9.39 21.53
CA TRP A 35 47.09 7.99 21.30
C TRP A 35 48.39 7.79 20.54
N GLY A 36 49.04 8.89 20.11
CA GLY A 36 50.35 8.82 19.42
C GLY A 36 50.29 8.14 18.04
N VAL A 37 49.20 8.24 17.30
CA VAL A 37 48.98 7.53 16.04
C VAL A 37 48.96 8.50 14.85
N ALA A 38 49.18 7.98 13.64
CA ALA A 38 49.08 8.78 12.42
C ALA A 38 47.63 9.29 12.20
N ILE A 39 47.48 10.46 11.59
CA ILE A 39 46.18 11.11 11.32
C ILE A 39 45.23 10.20 10.50
N ALA A 40 45.79 9.40 9.58
CA ALA A 40 45.02 8.43 8.81
C ALA A 40 44.39 7.33 9.70
N THR A 41 45.10 6.87 10.74
CA THR A 41 44.62 5.89 11.71
C THR A 41 43.51 6.48 12.58
N ALA A 42 43.67 7.74 13.01
CA ALA A 42 42.70 8.50 13.76
C ALA A 42 41.40 8.72 12.94
N THR A 43 41.52 9.11 11.69
CA THR A 43 40.37 9.30 10.77
C THR A 43 39.61 7.97 10.55
N LYS A 44 40.37 6.88 10.37
CA LYS A 44 39.74 5.55 10.19
C LYS A 44 39.03 5.10 11.46
N ALA A 45 39.50 5.42 12.67
CA ALA A 45 38.80 5.12 13.93
C ALA A 45 37.45 5.88 14.02
N LEU A 46 37.46 7.19 13.68
CA LEU A 46 36.22 7.97 13.64
C LEU A 46 35.22 7.46 12.59
N LEU A 47 35.69 7.04 11.42
CA LEU A 47 34.84 6.42 10.40
C LEU A 47 34.19 5.10 10.92
N LEU A 48 34.93 4.28 11.64
CA LEU A 48 34.40 3.05 12.25
C LEU A 48 33.31 3.34 13.29
N LEU A 49 33.49 4.37 14.12
CA LEU A 49 32.49 4.80 15.10
C LEU A 49 31.24 5.35 14.40
N GLN A 50 31.43 6.10 13.32
CA GLN A 50 30.34 6.65 12.53
C GLN A 50 29.57 5.54 11.79
N GLN A 51 30.24 4.55 11.23
CA GLN A 51 29.60 3.37 10.61
C GLN A 51 28.80 2.54 11.61
N ARG A 52 29.20 2.52 12.89
CA ARG A 52 28.46 1.86 13.98
C ARG A 52 27.33 2.73 14.53
N GLY A 53 27.13 3.94 14.02
CA GLY A 53 26.09 4.87 14.48
C GLY A 53 26.35 5.45 15.89
N LEU A 54 27.56 5.31 16.42
CA LEU A 54 27.90 5.80 17.76
C LEU A 54 28.21 7.30 17.79
N ILE A 55 28.61 7.87 16.65
CA ILE A 55 28.91 9.30 16.52
C ILE A 55 28.34 9.87 15.22
N VAL A 56 28.05 11.18 15.20
CA VAL A 56 27.65 11.94 14.02
C VAL A 56 28.59 13.13 13.83
N SER A 57 28.88 13.51 12.56
CA SER A 57 29.67 14.68 12.23
C SER A 57 28.76 15.88 12.04
N THR A 58 28.94 16.93 12.84
CA THR A 58 28.19 18.17 12.76
C THR A 58 29.04 19.27 12.20
N PRO A 59 28.67 19.96 11.09
CA PRO A 59 29.39 21.06 10.52
C PRO A 59 29.70 22.14 11.57
N GLY A 60 30.98 22.60 11.68
CA GLY A 60 31.42 23.62 12.63
C GLY A 60 31.60 23.12 14.08
N ILE A 61 31.14 21.95 14.47
CA ILE A 61 31.25 21.41 15.83
C ILE A 61 32.23 20.23 15.90
N GLY A 62 32.32 19.42 14.83
CA GLY A 62 33.11 18.20 14.79
C GLY A 62 32.27 16.95 14.98
N SER A 63 32.89 15.84 15.46
CA SER A 63 32.19 14.60 15.78
C SER A 63 31.63 14.65 17.20
N VAL A 64 30.34 14.33 17.36
CA VAL A 64 29.67 14.24 18.65
C VAL A 64 29.06 12.84 18.82
N VAL A 65 28.90 12.40 20.06
CA VAL A 65 28.18 11.16 20.39
C VAL A 65 26.77 11.26 19.84
N ALA A 66 26.36 10.26 19.08
CA ALA A 66 25.01 10.21 18.58
C ALA A 66 24.05 10.18 19.78
N SER A 67 23.14 11.16 19.87
CA SER A 67 22.02 11.05 20.79
C SER A 67 21.25 9.78 20.39
N PRO A 68 20.75 8.96 21.33
CA PRO A 68 19.67 8.05 21.02
C PRO A 68 18.54 8.93 20.55
N SER A 69 18.53 9.19 19.26
CA SER A 69 17.48 9.94 18.62
C SER A 69 16.22 9.14 18.84
N ALA A 70 15.23 9.69 19.52
CA ALA A 70 13.87 9.15 19.57
C ALA A 70 13.25 9.03 18.16
N THR A 71 14.05 9.28 17.13
CA THR A 71 13.74 9.23 15.69
C THR A 71 14.60 8.23 14.90
N ALA A 72 15.43 7.40 15.52
CA ALA A 72 15.95 6.21 14.84
C ALA A 72 14.84 5.14 14.86
N GLY A 73 13.81 5.36 14.09
CA GLY A 73 12.88 4.30 13.71
C GLY A 73 13.65 3.11 13.10
N PRO A 74 13.01 1.95 12.95
CA PRO A 74 13.65 0.77 12.39
C PRO A 74 14.39 1.13 11.08
N PRO A 75 15.51 0.45 10.76
CA PRO A 75 16.32 0.78 9.59
C PRO A 75 15.45 0.86 8.34
N LEU A 76 15.75 1.79 7.46
CA LEU A 76 15.02 1.95 6.20
C LEU A 76 15.12 0.63 5.41
N SER A 77 13.97 0.10 5.05
CA SER A 77 13.82 -1.11 4.24
C SER A 77 12.80 -0.87 3.14
N THR A 78 12.83 -1.66 2.07
CA THR A 78 11.82 -1.61 1.02
C THR A 78 10.41 -1.76 1.59
N ALA A 79 10.20 -2.68 2.53
CA ALA A 79 8.92 -2.87 3.19
C ALA A 79 8.42 -1.60 3.91
N ARG A 80 9.31 -0.86 4.59
CA ARG A 80 8.95 0.39 5.25
C ARG A 80 8.59 1.49 4.25
N VAL A 81 9.33 1.58 3.15
CA VAL A 81 9.02 2.53 2.05
C VAL A 81 7.64 2.23 1.47
N VAL A 82 7.36 0.96 1.18
CA VAL A 82 6.07 0.49 0.63
C VAL A 82 4.93 0.75 1.61
N ALA A 83 5.08 0.39 2.88
CA ALA A 83 4.05 0.62 3.90
C ALA A 83 3.73 2.12 4.09
N THR A 84 4.76 2.99 4.08
CA THR A 84 4.56 4.44 4.14
C THR A 84 3.81 4.94 2.89
N ALA A 85 4.17 4.45 1.71
CA ALA A 85 3.50 4.85 0.47
C ALA A 85 2.04 4.37 0.43
N ILE A 86 1.75 3.15 0.90
CA ILE A 86 0.37 2.63 1.03
C ILE A 86 -0.43 3.52 1.98
N SER A 87 0.07 3.79 3.18
CA SER A 87 -0.62 4.65 4.16
C SER A 87 -0.92 6.05 3.61
N MET A 88 0.00 6.63 2.84
CA MET A 88 -0.23 7.93 2.18
C MET A 88 -1.29 7.83 1.07
N ALA A 89 -1.25 6.75 0.29
CA ALA A 89 -2.23 6.53 -0.78
C ALA A 89 -3.64 6.25 -0.24
N ASP A 90 -3.75 5.56 0.89
CA ASP A 90 -5.02 5.33 1.58
C ASP A 90 -5.63 6.63 2.12
N ALA A 91 -4.78 7.55 2.59
CA ALA A 91 -5.22 8.82 3.17
C ALA A 91 -5.52 9.90 2.11
N GLU A 92 -4.77 9.93 1.01
CA GLU A 92 -4.78 11.09 0.09
C GLU A 92 -4.90 10.69 -1.39
N GLY A 93 -5.07 9.40 -1.68
CA GLY A 93 -5.13 8.88 -3.05
C GLY A 93 -3.75 8.66 -3.70
N ILE A 94 -3.74 7.89 -4.79
CA ILE A 94 -2.49 7.49 -5.48
C ILE A 94 -1.77 8.67 -6.16
N GLU A 95 -2.50 9.69 -6.56
CA GLU A 95 -1.91 10.87 -7.22
C GLU A 95 -1.05 11.69 -6.25
N ALA A 96 -1.34 11.63 -4.95
CA ALA A 96 -0.54 12.28 -3.92
C ALA A 96 0.85 11.66 -3.75
N ILE A 97 1.09 10.46 -4.26
CA ILE A 97 2.35 9.73 -4.11
C ILE A 97 3.44 10.29 -5.02
N SER A 98 4.54 10.73 -4.40
CA SER A 98 5.78 11.07 -5.09
C SER A 98 6.99 10.67 -4.25
N MET A 99 8.10 10.36 -4.93
CA MET A 99 9.35 9.98 -4.25
C MET A 99 9.82 11.06 -3.25
N ARG A 100 9.59 12.33 -3.56
CA ARG A 100 9.92 13.45 -2.66
C ARG A 100 9.06 13.48 -1.40
N ARG A 101 7.74 13.26 -1.55
CA ARG A 101 6.82 13.25 -0.40
C ARG A 101 7.09 12.08 0.53
N ILE A 102 7.27 10.88 -0.03
CA ILE A 102 7.61 9.68 0.76
C ILE A 102 8.94 9.87 1.51
N ALA A 103 9.95 10.46 0.85
CA ALA A 103 11.23 10.76 1.50
C ALA A 103 11.07 11.75 2.66
N ALA A 104 10.23 12.79 2.49
CA ALA A 104 9.93 13.76 3.53
C ALA A 104 9.21 13.11 4.72
N GLU A 105 8.21 12.26 4.46
CA GLU A 105 7.47 11.50 5.49
C GLU A 105 8.39 10.57 6.29
N LEU A 106 9.33 9.91 5.60
CA LEU A 106 10.32 9.04 6.23
C LEU A 106 11.47 9.79 6.91
N GLY A 107 11.57 11.13 6.73
CA GLY A 107 12.64 11.95 7.27
C GLY A 107 14.02 11.67 6.66
N ILE A 108 14.09 11.29 5.37
CA ILE A 108 15.33 10.89 4.67
C ILE A 108 15.55 11.70 3.39
N PRO A 109 16.79 11.78 2.88
CA PRO A 109 17.05 12.33 1.56
C PRO A 109 16.38 11.50 0.44
N THR A 110 15.76 12.15 -0.54
CA THR A 110 15.07 11.47 -1.67
C THR A 110 15.96 10.45 -2.39
N MET A 111 17.25 10.74 -2.56
CA MET A 111 18.21 9.82 -3.18
C MET A 111 18.40 8.52 -2.39
N SER A 112 18.07 8.51 -1.10
CA SER A 112 18.13 7.29 -0.28
C SER A 112 17.01 6.30 -0.62
N LEU A 113 15.86 6.76 -1.11
CA LEU A 113 14.78 5.91 -1.56
C LEU A 113 15.14 5.06 -2.78
N TYR A 114 15.91 5.66 -3.72
CA TYR A 114 16.31 4.97 -4.96
C TYR A 114 17.24 3.77 -4.75
N ARG A 115 17.72 3.55 -3.53
CA ARG A 115 18.40 2.29 -3.13
C ARG A 115 17.44 1.16 -2.80
N HIS A 116 16.16 1.46 -2.56
CA HIS A 116 15.12 0.52 -2.15
C HIS A 116 14.06 0.32 -3.24
N VAL A 117 13.82 1.34 -4.06
CA VAL A 117 12.83 1.31 -5.15
C VAL A 117 13.39 2.07 -6.36
N GLU A 118 13.35 1.47 -7.53
CA GLU A 118 14.00 2.00 -8.73
C GLU A 118 13.27 3.21 -9.33
N SER A 119 11.93 3.24 -9.20
CA SER A 119 11.07 4.27 -9.78
C SER A 119 9.74 4.38 -9.04
N LYS A 120 8.92 5.41 -9.37
CA LYS A 120 7.54 5.51 -8.89
C LYS A 120 6.72 4.30 -9.36
N ASP A 121 6.85 3.90 -10.61
CA ASP A 121 6.10 2.76 -11.17
C ASP A 121 6.49 1.45 -10.48
N GLY A 122 7.79 1.24 -10.24
CA GLY A 122 8.29 0.09 -9.47
C GLY A 122 7.75 0.08 -8.04
N LEU A 123 7.64 1.25 -7.40
CA LEU A 123 7.04 1.38 -6.07
C LEU A 123 5.55 1.01 -6.11
N VAL A 124 4.80 1.50 -7.10
CA VAL A 124 3.36 1.17 -7.25
C VAL A 124 3.16 -0.34 -7.43
N LEU A 125 4.00 -1.02 -8.20
CA LEU A 125 3.94 -2.49 -8.31
C LEU A 125 4.19 -3.18 -6.96
N LEU A 126 5.16 -2.71 -6.17
CA LEU A 126 5.40 -3.24 -4.81
C LEU A 126 4.24 -2.97 -3.85
N MET A 127 3.60 -1.80 -3.95
CA MET A 127 2.39 -1.48 -3.19
C MET A 127 1.24 -2.42 -3.54
N ILE A 128 0.96 -2.62 -4.83
CA ILE A 128 -0.06 -3.55 -5.32
C ILE A 128 0.22 -4.96 -4.81
N ASP A 129 1.45 -5.45 -4.96
CA ASP A 129 1.82 -6.79 -4.50
C ASP A 129 1.67 -6.96 -2.99
N SER A 130 2.07 -5.93 -2.22
CA SER A 130 1.93 -5.92 -0.76
C SER A 130 0.46 -6.03 -0.33
N VAL A 131 -0.41 -5.19 -0.89
CA VAL A 131 -1.84 -5.17 -0.58
C VAL A 131 -2.53 -6.47 -0.98
N LEU A 132 -2.24 -7.01 -2.17
CA LEU A 132 -2.77 -8.30 -2.60
C LEU A 132 -2.25 -9.48 -1.76
N GLY A 133 -1.18 -9.29 -1.01
CA GLY A 133 -0.62 -10.27 -0.09
C GLY A 133 -1.12 -10.18 1.35
N GLU A 134 -1.96 -9.20 1.69
CA GLU A 134 -2.47 -9.02 3.06
C GLU A 134 -3.42 -10.13 3.48
N GLU A 135 -4.21 -10.61 2.54
CA GLU A 135 -5.17 -11.68 2.79
C GLU A 135 -4.61 -13.04 2.41
N SER A 136 -4.91 -14.01 3.25
CA SER A 136 -4.58 -15.42 2.99
C SER A 136 -5.81 -16.15 2.48
N PHE A 137 -5.69 -16.80 1.34
CA PHE A 137 -6.74 -17.70 0.89
C PHE A 137 -6.88 -18.86 1.86
N PRO A 138 -8.11 -19.24 2.26
CA PRO A 138 -8.35 -20.50 2.95
C PRO A 138 -7.97 -21.68 2.03
N PRO A 139 -7.81 -22.90 2.55
CA PRO A 139 -7.69 -24.07 1.68
C PRO A 139 -8.89 -24.13 0.72
N PRO A 140 -8.69 -24.39 -0.60
CA PRO A 140 -9.81 -24.52 -1.53
C PRO A 140 -10.75 -25.63 -1.06
N SER A 141 -12.05 -25.43 -1.28
CA SER A 141 -13.00 -26.54 -1.10
C SER A 141 -12.83 -27.51 -2.28
N ASP A 142 -12.68 -28.81 -1.99
CA ASP A 142 -12.46 -29.80 -3.06
C ASP A 142 -13.69 -30.02 -3.98
N ALA A 143 -14.82 -29.39 -3.71
CA ALA A 143 -16.08 -29.69 -4.37
C ALA A 143 -17.02 -28.48 -4.63
N ASP A 144 -16.76 -27.31 -4.09
CA ASP A 144 -17.65 -26.14 -4.20
C ASP A 144 -16.92 -24.95 -4.87
N TRP A 145 -16.83 -25.03 -6.20
CA TRP A 145 -16.24 -23.96 -7.02
C TRP A 145 -16.93 -22.61 -6.80
N ARG A 146 -18.24 -22.61 -6.51
CA ARG A 146 -19.02 -21.40 -6.30
C ARG A 146 -18.59 -20.71 -5.01
N ALA A 147 -18.53 -21.44 -3.91
CA ALA A 147 -18.07 -20.91 -2.63
C ALA A 147 -16.62 -20.38 -2.73
N ASP A 148 -15.75 -21.07 -3.45
CA ASP A 148 -14.38 -20.62 -3.66
C ASP A 148 -14.32 -19.30 -4.45
N LEU A 149 -15.08 -19.16 -5.55
CA LEU A 149 -15.15 -17.90 -6.27
C LEU A 149 -15.77 -16.77 -5.45
N GLU A 150 -16.77 -17.06 -4.61
CA GLU A 150 -17.31 -16.09 -3.66
C GLU A 150 -16.25 -15.60 -2.67
N VAL A 151 -15.44 -16.51 -2.11
CA VAL A 151 -14.33 -16.16 -1.23
C VAL A 151 -13.36 -15.23 -1.95
N SER A 152 -12.94 -15.58 -3.17
CA SER A 152 -12.03 -14.76 -3.95
C SER A 152 -12.59 -13.37 -4.23
N ALA A 153 -13.87 -13.26 -4.61
CA ALA A 153 -14.51 -11.99 -4.88
C ALA A 153 -14.61 -11.11 -3.63
N ARG A 154 -15.00 -11.70 -2.48
CA ARG A 154 -15.11 -10.95 -1.22
C ARG A 154 -13.76 -10.50 -0.66
N LEU A 155 -12.69 -11.31 -0.79
CA LEU A 155 -11.34 -10.89 -0.43
C LEU A 155 -10.87 -9.71 -1.28
N GLN A 156 -11.14 -9.74 -2.58
CA GLN A 156 -10.82 -8.63 -3.47
C GLN A 156 -11.64 -7.38 -3.12
N TRP A 157 -12.94 -7.53 -2.86
CA TRP A 157 -13.82 -6.44 -2.45
C TRP A 157 -13.32 -5.76 -1.18
N ALA A 158 -13.02 -6.54 -0.14
CA ALA A 158 -12.46 -6.04 1.10
C ALA A 158 -11.11 -5.33 0.91
N GLY A 159 -10.27 -5.82 0.00
CA GLY A 159 -9.00 -5.19 -0.37
C GLY A 159 -9.22 -3.82 -1.02
N PHE A 160 -10.17 -3.68 -1.94
CA PHE A 160 -10.50 -2.41 -2.57
C PHE A 160 -11.15 -1.42 -1.59
N GLN A 161 -11.95 -1.88 -0.64
CA GLN A 161 -12.51 -1.01 0.40
C GLN A 161 -11.43 -0.45 1.33
N ARG A 162 -10.42 -1.25 1.69
CA ARG A 162 -9.29 -0.77 2.50
C ARG A 162 -8.34 0.14 1.73
N HIS A 163 -8.19 -0.11 0.43
CA HIS A 163 -7.24 0.56 -0.44
C HIS A 163 -7.93 1.06 -1.73
N PRO A 164 -8.78 2.11 -1.64
CA PRO A 164 -9.57 2.58 -2.79
C PRO A 164 -8.72 2.91 -4.03
N TRP A 165 -7.49 3.42 -3.84
CA TRP A 165 -6.56 3.74 -4.91
C TRP A 165 -6.20 2.54 -5.80
N LEU A 166 -6.33 1.31 -5.28
CA LEU A 166 -5.97 0.08 -5.99
C LEU A 166 -6.79 -0.10 -7.27
N ALA A 167 -8.09 0.27 -7.25
CA ALA A 167 -8.97 0.17 -8.41
C ALA A 167 -8.48 1.01 -9.61
N GLY A 168 -7.89 2.18 -9.35
CA GLY A 168 -7.35 3.08 -10.37
C GLY A 168 -6.07 2.58 -11.03
N VAL A 169 -5.26 1.78 -10.35
CA VAL A 169 -3.96 1.27 -10.85
C VAL A 169 -4.01 -0.15 -11.41
N MET A 170 -5.09 -0.90 -11.15
CA MET A 170 -5.25 -2.24 -11.71
C MET A 170 -5.95 -2.20 -13.09
N SER A 171 -5.44 -2.97 -14.05
CA SER A 171 -5.98 -3.04 -15.41
C SER A 171 -6.21 -4.48 -15.84
N ILE A 172 -7.36 -4.73 -16.50
CA ILE A 172 -7.69 -6.03 -17.09
C ILE A 172 -6.85 -6.26 -18.36
N SER A 173 -6.74 -5.23 -19.20
CA SER A 173 -6.04 -5.35 -20.50
C SER A 173 -4.52 -5.23 -20.40
N ARG A 174 -4.02 -4.66 -19.29
CA ARG A 174 -2.59 -4.52 -18.98
C ARG A 174 -2.33 -4.95 -17.54
N PRO A 175 -2.42 -6.27 -17.26
CA PRO A 175 -2.30 -6.76 -15.88
C PRO A 175 -0.92 -6.46 -15.31
N GLN A 176 -0.90 -6.10 -14.04
CA GLN A 176 0.32 -5.88 -13.29
C GLN A 176 0.99 -7.22 -13.01
N LEU A 177 2.30 -7.31 -13.31
CA LEU A 177 3.06 -8.54 -13.13
C LEU A 177 3.58 -8.64 -11.69
N VAL A 178 2.67 -8.95 -10.78
CA VAL A 178 2.95 -9.06 -9.35
C VAL A 178 2.65 -10.46 -8.81
N PRO A 179 3.53 -11.04 -7.98
CA PRO A 179 3.41 -12.43 -7.51
C PRO A 179 2.06 -12.72 -6.83
N ASN A 180 1.57 -11.84 -5.97
CA ASN A 180 0.31 -12.05 -5.25
C ASN A 180 -0.91 -11.95 -6.19
N GLY A 181 -0.85 -11.14 -7.25
CA GLY A 181 -1.89 -11.12 -8.30
C GLY A 181 -2.03 -12.47 -9.02
N PHE A 182 -0.91 -13.15 -9.29
CA PHE A 182 -0.95 -14.50 -9.87
C PHE A 182 -1.53 -15.54 -8.91
N ARG A 183 -1.38 -15.36 -7.58
CA ARG A 183 -2.01 -16.25 -6.60
C ARG A 183 -3.53 -16.17 -6.64
N TYR A 184 -4.11 -14.98 -6.82
CA TYR A 184 -5.56 -14.83 -7.03
C TYR A 184 -6.03 -15.53 -8.28
N THR A 185 -5.32 -15.38 -9.39
CA THR A 185 -5.65 -16.07 -10.65
C THR A 185 -5.58 -17.58 -10.47
N GLU A 186 -4.49 -18.10 -9.90
CA GLU A 186 -4.31 -19.54 -9.65
C GLU A 186 -5.40 -20.11 -8.75
N TRP A 187 -5.80 -19.36 -7.70
CA TRP A 187 -6.90 -19.76 -6.84
C TRP A 187 -8.21 -19.96 -7.62
N CYS A 188 -8.61 -18.97 -8.43
CA CYS A 188 -9.81 -19.07 -9.25
C CYS A 188 -9.75 -20.23 -10.25
N LEU A 189 -8.59 -20.44 -10.88
CA LEU A 189 -8.41 -21.56 -11.82
C LEU A 189 -8.54 -22.92 -11.12
N ARG A 190 -7.98 -23.07 -9.92
CA ARG A 190 -8.12 -24.29 -9.11
C ARG A 190 -9.58 -24.56 -8.70
N ALA A 191 -10.30 -23.53 -8.29
CA ALA A 191 -11.71 -23.63 -7.98
C ALA A 191 -12.53 -24.16 -9.17
N LEU A 192 -12.19 -23.73 -10.39
CA LEU A 192 -12.90 -24.08 -11.61
C LEU A 192 -12.42 -25.39 -12.28
N ALA A 193 -11.23 -25.89 -11.92
CA ALA A 193 -10.63 -27.07 -12.54
C ALA A 193 -11.52 -28.32 -12.50
N PRO A 194 -12.27 -28.62 -11.40
CA PRO A 194 -13.16 -29.79 -11.34
C PRO A 194 -14.30 -29.77 -12.34
N LEU A 195 -14.63 -28.60 -12.91
CA LEU A 195 -15.72 -28.45 -13.88
C LEU A 195 -15.36 -28.97 -15.29
N GLY A 196 -14.11 -29.34 -15.55
CA GLY A 196 -13.67 -29.85 -16.86
C GLY A 196 -13.72 -28.83 -18.00
N LEU A 197 -13.74 -27.54 -17.66
CA LEU A 197 -13.75 -26.44 -18.63
C LEU A 197 -12.38 -26.26 -19.29
N SER A 198 -12.37 -25.69 -20.50
CA SER A 198 -11.10 -25.27 -21.13
C SER A 198 -10.46 -24.15 -20.30
N MET A 199 -9.11 -24.04 -20.36
CA MET A 199 -8.35 -22.98 -19.70
C MET A 199 -8.87 -21.58 -20.08
N GLU A 200 -9.22 -21.37 -21.35
CA GLU A 200 -9.80 -20.11 -21.82
C GLU A 200 -11.09 -19.76 -21.09
N LYS A 201 -12.01 -20.72 -20.94
CA LYS A 201 -13.29 -20.52 -20.23
C LYS A 201 -13.09 -20.25 -18.75
N MET A 202 -12.17 -20.98 -18.10
CA MET A 202 -11.83 -20.72 -16.70
C MET A 202 -11.25 -19.32 -16.52
N MET A 203 -10.37 -18.87 -17.44
CA MET A 203 -9.83 -17.50 -17.42
C MET A 203 -10.95 -16.46 -17.63
N TYR A 204 -11.88 -16.68 -18.57
CA TYR A 204 -13.00 -15.75 -18.77
C TYR A 204 -13.87 -15.62 -17.51
N ILE A 205 -14.18 -16.73 -16.85
CA ILE A 205 -14.93 -16.71 -15.59
C ILE A 205 -14.17 -15.90 -14.54
N SER A 206 -12.88 -16.18 -14.35
CA SER A 206 -12.04 -15.46 -13.37
C SER A 206 -11.99 -13.94 -13.66
N VAL A 207 -11.82 -13.56 -14.93
CA VAL A 207 -11.79 -12.17 -15.37
C VAL A 207 -13.15 -11.48 -15.21
N ILE A 208 -14.27 -12.17 -15.46
CA ILE A 208 -15.61 -11.61 -15.30
C ILE A 208 -15.90 -11.33 -13.82
N VAL A 209 -15.57 -12.27 -12.92
CA VAL A 209 -15.69 -12.05 -11.46
C VAL A 209 -14.85 -10.86 -11.03
N PHE A 210 -13.58 -10.81 -11.41
CA PHE A 210 -12.71 -9.67 -11.12
C PHE A 210 -13.26 -8.35 -11.69
N SER A 211 -13.82 -8.37 -12.91
CA SER A 211 -14.38 -7.17 -13.56
C SER A 211 -15.57 -6.61 -12.78
N HIS A 212 -16.44 -7.48 -12.26
CA HIS A 212 -17.55 -7.09 -11.42
C HIS A 212 -17.06 -6.37 -10.16
N VAL A 213 -16.14 -7.00 -9.42
CA VAL A 213 -15.55 -6.41 -8.20
C VAL A 213 -14.90 -5.07 -8.51
N LYS A 214 -14.01 -5.04 -9.52
CA LYS A 214 -13.24 -3.85 -9.89
C LYS A 214 -14.14 -2.71 -10.35
N SER A 215 -15.22 -2.99 -11.09
CA SER A 215 -16.14 -1.94 -11.57
C SER A 215 -16.73 -1.15 -10.41
N LEU A 216 -17.27 -1.85 -9.41
CA LEU A 216 -17.84 -1.21 -8.23
C LEU A 216 -16.75 -0.55 -7.35
N ALA A 217 -15.58 -1.17 -7.25
CA ALA A 217 -14.44 -0.58 -6.53
C ALA A 217 -13.97 0.75 -7.15
N THR A 218 -14.19 0.96 -8.44
CA THR A 218 -13.90 2.24 -9.09
C THR A 218 -14.81 3.36 -8.56
N ASP A 219 -16.06 3.03 -8.24
CA ASP A 219 -16.99 3.99 -7.65
C ASP A 219 -16.63 4.30 -6.19
N ILE A 220 -16.12 3.33 -5.41
CA ILE A 220 -15.56 3.58 -4.07
C ILE A 220 -14.39 4.58 -4.16
N ALA A 221 -13.48 4.38 -5.10
CA ALA A 221 -12.33 5.26 -5.28
C ALA A 221 -12.77 6.67 -5.68
N PHE A 222 -13.73 6.77 -6.60
CA PHE A 222 -14.30 8.05 -7.04
C PHE A 222 -15.00 8.79 -5.89
N GLU A 223 -15.83 8.09 -5.11
CA GLU A 223 -16.51 8.67 -3.96
C GLU A 223 -15.53 9.17 -2.89
N ALA A 224 -14.48 8.40 -2.60
CA ALA A 224 -13.44 8.82 -1.67
C ALA A 224 -12.76 10.14 -2.12
N GLU A 225 -12.48 10.29 -3.42
CA GLU A 225 -11.92 11.51 -4.01
C GLU A 225 -12.91 12.67 -3.91
N GLN A 226 -14.19 12.44 -4.29
CA GLN A 226 -15.23 13.47 -4.22
C GLN A 226 -15.49 13.94 -2.79
N GLN A 227 -15.48 13.02 -1.82
CA GLN A 227 -15.65 13.37 -0.41
C GLN A 227 -14.47 14.20 0.12
N GLN A 228 -13.24 13.91 -0.32
CA GLN A 228 -12.07 14.74 0.02
C GLN A 228 -12.18 16.16 -0.56
N ASP A 229 -12.67 16.28 -1.79
CA ASP A 229 -12.74 17.56 -2.49
C ASP A 229 -13.91 18.43 -2.01
N THR A 230 -15.07 17.82 -1.75
CA THR A 230 -16.31 18.54 -1.43
C THR A 230 -16.65 18.56 0.05
N GLY A 231 -16.15 17.61 0.83
CA GLY A 231 -16.53 17.38 2.23
C GLY A 231 -17.92 16.74 2.39
N LEU A 232 -18.58 16.32 1.29
CA LEU A 232 -19.91 15.71 1.30
C LEU A 232 -19.80 14.22 1.00
N THR A 233 -20.57 13.40 1.73
CA THR A 233 -20.82 12.00 1.37
C THR A 233 -21.77 11.92 0.16
N ALA A 234 -21.82 10.74 -0.49
CA ALA A 234 -22.77 10.49 -1.61
C ALA A 234 -24.21 10.80 -1.23
N ASP A 235 -24.65 10.42 -0.03
CA ASP A 235 -26.01 10.67 0.47
C ASP A 235 -26.27 12.16 0.70
N GLU A 236 -25.33 12.88 1.29
CA GLU A 236 -25.42 14.32 1.47
C GLU A 236 -25.45 15.03 0.10
N TYR A 237 -24.61 14.60 -0.84
CA TYR A 237 -24.62 15.12 -2.21
C TYR A 237 -25.98 14.89 -2.88
N MET A 238 -26.53 13.66 -2.84
CA MET A 238 -27.85 13.34 -3.40
C MET A 238 -28.96 14.15 -2.74
N THR A 239 -28.88 14.36 -1.44
CA THR A 239 -29.82 15.23 -0.70
C THR A 239 -29.78 16.67 -1.24
N THR A 240 -28.59 17.23 -1.50
CA THR A 240 -28.47 18.59 -2.09
C THR A 240 -29.06 18.68 -3.50
N ARG A 241 -29.12 17.56 -4.24
CA ARG A 241 -29.63 17.48 -5.62
C ARG A 241 -31.09 17.07 -5.72
N SER A 242 -31.74 16.73 -4.63
CA SER A 242 -33.12 16.21 -4.62
C SER A 242 -34.12 17.08 -5.38
N THR A 243 -34.02 18.42 -5.22
CA THR A 243 -34.88 19.38 -5.95
C THR A 243 -34.58 19.38 -7.45
N ASP A 244 -33.31 19.35 -7.84
CA ASP A 244 -32.90 19.32 -9.25
C ASP A 244 -33.37 18.02 -9.92
N ILE A 245 -33.22 16.89 -9.23
CA ILE A 245 -33.67 15.56 -9.70
C ILE A 245 -35.19 15.58 -9.89
N ALA A 246 -35.95 16.06 -8.89
CA ALA A 246 -37.39 16.14 -8.98
C ALA A 246 -37.88 17.06 -10.15
N ALA A 247 -37.14 18.10 -10.48
CA ALA A 247 -37.44 18.96 -11.61
C ALA A 247 -37.14 18.30 -12.98
N LEU A 248 -36.19 17.38 -13.03
CA LEU A 248 -35.81 16.66 -14.26
C LEU A 248 -36.67 15.42 -14.54
N VAL A 249 -37.33 14.86 -13.51
CA VAL A 249 -38.09 13.61 -13.60
C VAL A 249 -39.57 13.90 -13.79
N SER A 250 -40.01 14.04 -15.07
CA SER A 250 -41.43 14.18 -15.41
C SER A 250 -42.20 12.89 -15.17
N PRO A 251 -43.30 12.91 -14.39
CA PRO A 251 -44.14 11.71 -14.19
C PRO A 251 -44.80 11.18 -15.46
N GLU A 252 -45.03 12.06 -16.46
CA GLU A 252 -45.62 11.68 -17.74
C GLU A 252 -44.61 10.95 -18.63
N GLU A 253 -43.35 11.39 -18.64
CA GLU A 253 -42.30 10.82 -19.49
C GLU A 253 -41.53 9.68 -18.79
N LEU A 254 -41.36 9.76 -17.46
CA LEU A 254 -40.54 8.85 -16.64
C LEU A 254 -41.30 8.31 -15.43
N PRO A 255 -42.46 7.63 -15.63
CA PRO A 255 -43.39 7.29 -14.54
C PRO A 255 -42.76 6.36 -13.47
N LEU A 256 -41.91 5.40 -13.85
CA LEU A 256 -41.25 4.50 -12.92
C LEU A 256 -40.17 5.20 -12.10
N LEU A 257 -39.36 6.02 -12.76
CA LEU A 257 -38.33 6.80 -12.09
C LEU A 257 -38.97 7.84 -11.15
N ALA A 258 -40.07 8.50 -11.59
CA ALA A 258 -40.82 9.41 -10.74
C ALA A 258 -41.44 8.72 -9.51
N SER A 259 -41.83 7.47 -9.64
CA SER A 259 -42.30 6.67 -8.49
C SER A 259 -41.15 6.38 -7.52
N LEU A 260 -39.98 6.00 -8.03
CA LEU A 260 -38.78 5.72 -7.22
C LEU A 260 -38.32 6.98 -6.45
N VAL A 261 -38.21 8.11 -7.14
CA VAL A 261 -37.80 9.40 -6.51
C VAL A 261 -38.78 9.85 -5.42
N ARG A 262 -40.08 9.50 -5.55
CA ARG A 262 -41.10 9.87 -4.55
C ARG A 262 -41.18 8.89 -3.37
N SER A 263 -40.81 7.63 -3.57
CA SER A 263 -40.93 6.60 -2.52
C SER A 263 -39.87 6.73 -1.46
N ASP A 264 -38.73 7.33 -1.77
CA ASP A 264 -37.54 7.38 -0.92
C ASP A 264 -37.08 5.97 -0.44
N ASP A 265 -37.51 4.93 -1.20
CA ASP A 265 -37.28 3.53 -0.85
C ASP A 265 -35.94 2.97 -1.42
N PHE A 266 -35.22 3.78 -2.20
CA PHE A 266 -33.99 3.35 -2.84
C PHE A 266 -32.80 4.10 -2.28
N ASP A 267 -31.97 3.36 -1.57
CA ASP A 267 -30.63 3.76 -1.17
C ASP A 267 -29.61 2.88 -1.89
N LEU A 268 -28.61 3.52 -2.55
CA LEU A 268 -27.56 2.81 -3.28
C LEU A 268 -26.47 2.37 -2.33
N ASP A 269 -26.60 1.17 -1.80
CA ASP A 269 -25.54 0.51 -1.02
C ASP A 269 -24.62 -0.31 -1.95
N LEU A 270 -23.35 0.08 -2.06
CA LEU A 270 -22.36 -0.60 -2.92
C LEU A 270 -22.05 -2.02 -2.43
N ASP A 271 -22.13 -2.30 -1.13
CA ASP A 271 -21.93 -3.66 -0.59
C ASP A 271 -23.11 -4.57 -0.99
N ALA A 272 -24.33 -4.06 -0.86
CA ALA A 272 -25.52 -4.78 -1.31
C ALA A 272 -25.50 -4.99 -2.83
N LEU A 273 -25.09 -3.99 -3.60
CA LEU A 273 -24.96 -4.08 -5.06
C LEU A 273 -23.89 -5.09 -5.48
N PHE A 274 -22.73 -5.07 -4.80
CA PHE A 274 -21.67 -6.04 -5.00
C PHE A 274 -22.18 -7.47 -4.78
N GLU A 275 -22.80 -7.74 -3.63
CA GLU A 275 -23.28 -9.08 -3.30
C GLU A 275 -24.39 -9.53 -4.24
N PHE A 276 -25.36 -8.65 -4.55
CA PHE A 276 -26.43 -8.95 -5.51
C PHE A 276 -25.87 -9.31 -6.89
N GLY A 277 -24.94 -8.51 -7.41
CA GLY A 277 -24.32 -8.73 -8.71
C GLY A 277 -23.48 -10.01 -8.74
N LEU A 278 -22.69 -10.27 -7.69
CA LEU A 278 -21.88 -11.48 -7.55
C LEU A 278 -22.78 -12.73 -7.62
N GLN A 279 -23.87 -12.77 -6.86
CA GLN A 279 -24.79 -13.92 -6.86
C GLN A 279 -25.43 -14.13 -8.23
N ARG A 280 -25.88 -13.07 -8.90
CA ARG A 280 -26.47 -13.19 -10.27
C ARG A 280 -25.45 -13.65 -11.30
N LEU A 281 -24.21 -13.22 -11.18
CA LEU A 281 -23.11 -13.66 -12.02
C LEU A 281 -22.83 -15.16 -11.84
N LEU A 282 -22.73 -15.62 -10.59
CA LEU A 282 -22.48 -17.03 -10.27
C LEU A 282 -23.65 -17.93 -10.66
N ASP A 283 -24.91 -17.49 -10.47
CA ASP A 283 -26.10 -18.20 -10.95
C ASP A 283 -26.06 -18.39 -12.48
N GLY A 284 -25.64 -17.33 -13.20
CA GLY A 284 -25.48 -17.38 -14.66
C GLY A 284 -24.41 -18.38 -15.10
N ILE A 285 -23.27 -18.42 -14.41
CA ILE A 285 -22.19 -19.37 -14.65
C ILE A 285 -22.65 -20.78 -14.36
N GLU A 286 -23.29 -21.03 -13.22
CA GLU A 286 -23.80 -22.36 -12.83
C GLU A 286 -24.82 -22.88 -13.84
N GLY A 287 -25.77 -22.04 -14.23
CA GLY A 287 -26.76 -22.41 -15.26
C GLY A 287 -26.15 -22.65 -16.64
N TRP A 288 -25.00 -22.01 -16.97
CA TRP A 288 -24.28 -22.26 -18.19
C TRP A 288 -23.49 -23.57 -18.13
N VAL A 289 -22.75 -23.82 -17.04
CA VAL A 289 -21.99 -25.07 -16.82
C VAL A 289 -22.89 -26.29 -16.82
N SER A 290 -24.09 -26.19 -16.20
CA SER A 290 -25.04 -27.31 -16.10
C SER A 290 -25.67 -27.70 -17.45
N ARG A 291 -25.57 -26.87 -18.49
CA ARG A 291 -26.13 -27.11 -19.83
C ARG A 291 -25.11 -27.63 -20.86
N GLY A 292 -23.84 -27.60 -20.54
CA GLY A 292 -22.74 -27.99 -21.44
C GLY A 292 -22.13 -29.30 -21.07
#